data_654007353f0bcdf2f7285bf0152bdef4
#
_entry.id   654007353f0bcdf2f7285bf0152bdef4
#
_cell.length_a   1.000
_cell.length_b   1.000
_cell.length_c   1.000
_cell.angle_alpha   90.00
_cell.angle_beta   90.00
_cell.angle_gamma   90.00
#
_symmetry.space_group_name_H-M   'P 1'
#
loop_
_entity.id
_entity.type
_entity.pdbx_description
1 polymer ?
#
loop_
_entity_poly.entity_id
_entity_poly.type
_entity_poly.pdbx_seq_one_letter_code
_entity_poly.pdbx_strand_id
1 'polypeptide(L)'
;MRKATGQMQEETQELLDHYNNLYNWDYNEMCRFIHNYSEEEFRKHYETYHRLCDDYGTELVENFGLYFDLKALNFELFEDLYEGHFETGQDFAFYYVHEVDTATKDLPSWVTVDYKDIWENKLSNDYFEIDCDGYEYTYGHIFKKLHMI
;
A
#
# COMPACT_ATOMS: atom_id res chain seq x y z
N MET A 1 -18.33 -7.92 19.05
CA MET A 1 -18.93 -8.39 18.78
C MET A 1 -18.93 -9.53 18.48
N ARG A 2 -18.53 -10.14 18.43
CA ARG A 2 -18.45 -11.18 18.13
C ARG A 2 -19.52 -11.75 17.79
N LYS A 3 -19.88 -11.60 17.10
CA LYS A 3 -20.77 -12.17 16.61
C LYS A 3 -21.43 -12.61 17.48
N ALA A 4 -21.44 -11.97 17.92
CA ALA A 4 -22.15 -12.15 18.57
C ALA A 4 -22.02 -13.12 19.17
N THR A 5 -21.30 -13.10 19.57
CA THR A 5 -21.39 -13.82 20.36
C THR A 5 -21.07 -15.08 20.26
N GLY A 6 -20.10 -15.39 20.16
CA GLY A 6 -19.71 -16.72 20.16
C GLY A 6 -20.09 -17.45 18.93
N GLN A 7 -20.67 -16.76 18.02
CA GLN A 7 -21.06 -17.38 16.77
C GLN A 7 -19.95 -17.35 15.73
N MET A 8 -18.85 -16.70 16.06
CA MET A 8 -17.73 -16.61 15.15
C MET A 8 -17.06 -17.97 14.96
N GLN A 9 -16.68 -18.29 13.75
CA GLN A 9 -15.99 -19.54 13.47
C GLN A 9 -14.63 -19.53 14.11
N GLU A 10 -14.15 -20.72 14.47
CA GLU A 10 -12.88 -20.87 15.15
C GLU A 10 -11.72 -20.33 14.33
N GLU A 11 -11.68 -20.59 13.04
CA GLU A 11 -10.60 -20.11 12.21
C GLU A 11 -10.56 -18.59 12.10
N THR A 12 -11.72 -17.94 12.16
CA THR A 12 -11.77 -16.47 12.16
C THR A 12 -11.20 -15.95 13.48
N GLN A 13 -11.55 -16.59 14.59
CA GLN A 13 -11.02 -16.19 15.88
C GLN A 13 -9.50 -16.34 15.93
N GLU A 14 -8.97 -17.40 15.34
CA GLU A 14 -7.54 -17.60 15.27
C GLU A 14 -6.86 -16.50 14.46
N LEU A 15 -7.47 -16.07 13.37
CA LEU A 15 -6.91 -14.99 12.56
C LEU A 15 -6.92 -13.66 13.30
N LEU A 16 -8.01 -13.38 14.03
CA LEU A 16 -8.07 -12.17 14.84
C LEU A 16 -6.96 -12.15 15.88
N ASP A 17 -6.76 -13.26 16.55
CA ASP A 17 -5.70 -13.38 17.55
C ASP A 17 -4.32 -13.20 16.90
N HIS A 18 -4.13 -13.79 15.74
CA HIS A 18 -2.88 -13.71 15.02
C HIS A 18 -2.54 -12.26 14.65
N TYR A 19 -3.48 -11.57 14.04
CA TYR A 19 -3.26 -10.17 13.66
C TYR A 19 -3.03 -9.28 14.88
N ASN A 20 -3.81 -9.50 15.93
CA ASN A 20 -3.68 -8.69 17.12
C ASN A 20 -2.34 -8.93 17.82
N ASN A 21 -1.93 -10.19 17.93
CA ASN A 21 -0.70 -10.52 18.65
C ASN A 21 0.58 -10.19 17.88
N LEU A 22 0.60 -10.45 16.59
CA LEU A 22 1.83 -10.30 15.80
C LEU A 22 1.97 -8.94 15.17
N TYR A 23 0.86 -8.32 14.79
CA TYR A 23 0.91 -7.06 14.06
C TYR A 23 0.29 -5.89 14.80
N ASN A 24 -0.20 -6.12 16.03
CA ASN A 24 -0.83 -5.08 16.82
C ASN A 24 -2.04 -4.43 16.17
N TRP A 25 -2.72 -5.16 15.32
CA TRP A 25 -3.94 -4.63 14.74
C TRP A 25 -5.02 -4.55 15.82
N ASP A 26 -5.81 -3.49 15.78
CA ASP A 26 -6.83 -3.25 16.77
C ASP A 26 -7.94 -4.32 16.69
N TYR A 27 -8.12 -5.06 17.78
CA TYR A 27 -9.07 -6.16 17.82
C TYR A 27 -10.49 -5.67 17.56
N ASN A 28 -10.86 -4.56 18.17
CA ASN A 28 -12.22 -4.03 18.01
C ASN A 28 -12.47 -3.55 16.57
N GLU A 29 -11.47 -2.99 15.93
CA GLU A 29 -11.59 -2.56 14.53
C GLU A 29 -11.82 -3.76 13.63
N MET A 30 -11.08 -4.84 13.87
CA MET A 30 -11.26 -6.05 13.08
C MET A 30 -12.64 -6.66 13.29
N CYS A 31 -13.12 -6.66 14.54
CA CYS A 31 -14.45 -7.17 14.84
C CYS A 31 -15.53 -6.32 14.16
N ARG A 32 -15.34 -5.01 14.12
CA ARG A 32 -16.27 -4.13 13.41
C ARG A 32 -16.28 -4.43 11.91
N PHE A 33 -15.10 -4.70 11.35
CA PHE A 33 -15.04 -5.07 9.94
C PHE A 33 -15.86 -6.34 9.68
N ILE A 34 -15.68 -7.37 10.53
CA ILE A 34 -16.40 -8.62 10.39
C ILE A 34 -17.90 -8.39 10.52
N HIS A 35 -18.30 -7.57 11.48
CA HIS A 35 -19.72 -7.25 11.68
C HIS A 35 -20.31 -6.54 10.48
N ASN A 36 -19.56 -5.59 9.91
CA ASN A 36 -20.08 -4.79 8.81
C ASN A 36 -20.05 -5.52 7.45
N TYR A 37 -19.17 -6.47 7.30
CA TYR A 37 -19.03 -7.18 6.04
C TYR A 37 -19.32 -8.67 6.19
N SER A 38 -18.34 -9.45 6.68
CA SER A 38 -18.55 -10.87 6.98
C SER A 38 -17.23 -11.48 7.42
N GLU A 39 -17.31 -12.69 7.99
CA GLU A 39 -16.10 -13.46 8.29
C GLU A 39 -15.38 -13.87 7.03
N GLU A 40 -16.12 -14.16 5.98
CA GLU A 40 -15.52 -14.54 4.71
C GLU A 40 -14.70 -13.41 4.13
N GLU A 41 -15.23 -12.19 4.15
CA GLU A 41 -14.51 -11.02 3.66
C GLU A 41 -13.24 -10.78 4.48
N PHE A 42 -13.33 -10.96 5.79
CA PHE A 42 -12.16 -10.80 6.64
C PHE A 42 -11.08 -11.84 6.29
N ARG A 43 -11.46 -13.08 6.06
CA ARG A 43 -10.48 -14.11 5.69
C ARG A 43 -9.86 -13.83 4.33
N LYS A 44 -10.63 -13.27 3.40
CA LYS A 44 -10.08 -12.86 2.10
C LYS A 44 -8.99 -11.80 2.27
N HIS A 45 -9.20 -10.84 3.15
CA HIS A 45 -8.18 -9.85 3.44
C HIS A 45 -6.92 -10.49 4.00
N TYR A 46 -7.08 -11.49 4.86
CA TYR A 46 -5.93 -12.21 5.40
C TYR A 46 -5.14 -12.91 4.28
N GLU A 47 -5.85 -13.57 3.37
CA GLU A 47 -5.20 -14.23 2.26
C GLU A 47 -4.46 -13.25 1.37
N THR A 48 -5.09 -12.12 1.09
CA THR A 48 -4.48 -11.06 0.29
C THR A 48 -3.22 -10.53 0.99
N TYR A 49 -3.32 -10.28 2.29
CA TYR A 49 -2.19 -9.81 3.07
C TYR A 49 -1.01 -10.77 2.98
N HIS A 50 -1.27 -12.05 3.16
CA HIS A 50 -0.22 -13.06 3.09
C HIS A 50 0.42 -13.12 1.71
N ARG A 51 -0.38 -13.11 0.68
CA ARG A 51 0.13 -13.14 -0.69
C ARG A 51 1.03 -11.94 -0.97
N LEU A 52 0.59 -10.77 -0.55
CA LEU A 52 1.37 -9.56 -0.75
C LEU A 52 2.68 -9.60 0.03
N CYS A 53 2.66 -10.14 1.24
CA CYS A 53 3.87 -10.27 2.03
C CYS A 53 4.88 -11.20 1.35
N ASP A 54 4.39 -12.27 0.74
CA ASP A 54 5.26 -13.19 0.01
C ASP A 54 5.85 -12.54 -1.23
N ASP A 55 5.07 -11.71 -1.91
CA ASP A 55 5.49 -11.11 -3.17
C ASP A 55 6.31 -9.83 -2.99
N TYR A 56 6.01 -9.03 -1.98
CA TYR A 56 6.59 -7.70 -1.83
C TYR A 56 7.33 -7.47 -0.51
N GLY A 57 7.24 -8.41 0.41
CA GLY A 57 7.88 -8.28 1.72
C GLY A 57 6.93 -7.72 2.77
N THR A 58 7.03 -8.26 3.97
CA THR A 58 6.12 -7.93 5.06
C THR A 58 6.20 -6.46 5.45
N GLU A 59 7.41 -5.90 5.50
CA GLU A 59 7.59 -4.53 5.95
C GLU A 59 6.87 -3.53 5.04
N LEU A 60 7.00 -3.70 3.74
CA LEU A 60 6.33 -2.81 2.79
C LEU A 60 4.81 -2.92 2.91
N VAL A 61 4.31 -4.15 3.01
CA VAL A 61 2.86 -4.35 3.08
C VAL A 61 2.29 -3.78 4.38
N GLU A 62 3.00 -3.95 5.49
CA GLU A 62 2.54 -3.37 6.75
C GLU A 62 2.58 -1.85 6.72
N ASN A 63 3.62 -1.26 6.15
CA ASN A 63 3.72 0.19 6.06
C ASN A 63 2.62 0.75 5.15
N PHE A 64 2.28 0.01 4.09
CA PHE A 64 1.14 0.38 3.25
C PHE A 64 -0.15 0.39 4.07
N GLY A 65 -0.36 -0.66 4.88
CA GLY A 65 -1.54 -0.74 5.72
C GLY A 65 -1.65 0.42 6.70
N LEU A 66 -0.52 0.79 7.30
CA LEU A 66 -0.49 1.91 8.22
C LEU A 66 -0.81 3.23 7.54
N TYR A 67 -0.32 3.42 6.33
CA TYR A 67 -0.59 4.64 5.58
C TYR A 67 -2.09 4.82 5.34
N PHE A 68 -2.80 3.74 5.03
CA PHE A 68 -4.22 3.82 4.72
C PHE A 68 -5.13 3.60 5.91
N ASP A 69 -4.55 3.42 7.11
CA ASP A 69 -5.34 3.11 8.28
C ASP A 69 -5.90 1.68 8.17
N LEU A 70 -5.46 0.82 9.02
CA LEU A 70 -5.85 -0.59 9.02
C LEU A 70 -7.35 -0.82 9.12
N LYS A 71 -8.09 0.22 9.56
CA LYS A 71 -9.55 0.10 9.62
C LYS A 71 -10.17 -0.31 8.30
N ALA A 72 -9.59 0.15 7.23
CA ALA A 72 -10.14 -0.12 5.92
C ALA A 72 -9.69 -1.46 5.36
N LEU A 73 -8.64 -2.03 5.90
CA LEU A 73 -8.05 -3.27 5.41
C LEU A 73 -7.88 -3.24 3.89
N ASN A 74 -7.29 -2.16 3.39
CA ASN A 74 -7.26 -1.89 1.95
C ASN A 74 -6.16 -2.62 1.20
N PHE A 75 -5.73 -3.77 1.66
CA PHE A 75 -4.67 -4.51 0.99
C PHE A 75 -5.03 -4.92 -0.44
N GLU A 76 -6.32 -5.01 -0.73
CA GLU A 76 -6.76 -5.33 -2.09
C GLU A 76 -6.36 -4.26 -3.08
N LEU A 77 -6.14 -3.03 -2.61
CA LEU A 77 -5.76 -1.92 -3.47
C LEU A 77 -4.25 -1.86 -3.71
N PHE A 78 -3.48 -2.66 -2.99
CA PHE A 78 -2.02 -2.55 -3.03
C PHE A 78 -1.50 -2.61 -4.47
N GLU A 79 -1.87 -3.64 -5.19
CA GLU A 79 -1.33 -3.84 -6.54
C GLU A 79 -1.87 -2.84 -7.55
N ASP A 80 -3.11 -2.38 -7.35
CA ASP A 80 -3.67 -1.36 -8.22
C ASP A 80 -2.97 -0.02 -8.05
N LEU A 81 -2.46 0.25 -6.86
CA LEU A 81 -1.82 1.53 -6.57
C LEU A 81 -0.31 1.49 -6.73
N TYR A 82 0.30 0.32 -6.64
CA TYR A 82 1.75 0.21 -6.62
C TYR A 82 2.37 0.50 -7.99
N GLU A 83 3.31 1.44 -8.04
CA GLU A 83 4.00 1.80 -9.28
C GLU A 83 5.37 1.16 -9.41
N GLY A 84 6.00 0.81 -8.31
CA GLY A 84 7.30 0.17 -8.35
C GLY A 84 8.29 0.76 -7.36
N HIS A 85 9.50 0.23 -7.39
CA HIS A 85 10.59 0.69 -6.55
C HIS A 85 11.52 1.59 -7.35
N PHE A 86 11.77 2.77 -6.82
CA PHE A 86 12.71 3.73 -7.40
C PHE A 86 13.60 4.24 -6.28
N GLU A 87 14.85 4.53 -6.56
CA GLU A 87 15.74 4.99 -5.51
C GLU A 87 15.27 6.28 -4.88
N THR A 88 14.70 7.17 -5.67
CA THR A 88 14.17 8.44 -5.17
C THR A 88 12.92 8.81 -5.94
N GLY A 89 12.14 9.76 -5.42
CA GLY A 89 11.02 10.32 -6.16
C GLY A 89 11.47 10.98 -7.45
N GLN A 90 12.69 11.51 -7.47
CA GLN A 90 13.27 12.12 -8.67
C GLN A 90 13.45 11.06 -9.76
N ASP A 91 13.87 9.85 -9.40
CA ASP A 91 14.01 8.77 -10.36
C ASP A 91 12.66 8.32 -10.89
N PHE A 92 11.63 8.33 -10.03
CA PHE A 92 10.28 8.07 -10.50
C PHE A 92 9.83 9.15 -11.49
N ALA A 93 10.15 10.41 -11.21
CA ALA A 93 9.79 11.50 -12.13
C ALA A 93 10.46 11.31 -13.49
N PHE A 94 11.71 10.86 -13.50
CA PHE A 94 12.40 10.56 -14.74
C PHE A 94 11.66 9.47 -15.52
N TYR A 95 11.32 8.39 -14.85
CA TYR A 95 10.56 7.31 -15.47
C TYR A 95 9.20 7.81 -15.99
N TYR A 96 8.49 8.58 -15.18
CA TYR A 96 7.17 9.07 -15.55
C TYR A 96 7.21 9.91 -16.82
N VAL A 97 8.16 10.83 -16.88
CA VAL A 97 8.27 11.74 -18.02
C VAL A 97 8.65 10.99 -19.30
N HIS A 98 9.44 9.95 -19.19
CA HIS A 98 9.93 9.23 -20.37
C HIS A 98 9.04 8.07 -20.81
N GLU A 99 8.34 7.44 -19.86
CA GLU A 99 7.61 6.22 -20.17
C GLU A 99 6.09 6.35 -20.05
N VAL A 100 5.61 7.28 -19.23
CA VAL A 100 4.19 7.42 -18.98
C VAL A 100 3.63 8.65 -19.68
N ASP A 101 4.23 9.81 -19.41
CA ASP A 101 3.80 11.05 -20.02
C ASP A 101 4.92 11.50 -20.93
N THR A 102 4.83 11.25 -22.21
CA THR A 102 5.90 11.52 -23.14
C THR A 102 5.90 12.96 -23.66
N ALA A 103 5.30 13.88 -22.94
CA ALA A 103 5.21 15.28 -23.38
C ALA A 103 6.58 15.93 -23.60
N THR A 104 7.63 15.45 -22.91
CA THR A 104 8.96 16.02 -23.06
C THR A 104 9.77 15.38 -24.17
N LYS A 105 9.20 14.42 -24.88
CA LYS A 105 9.93 13.66 -25.87
C LYS A 105 10.55 14.50 -26.98
N ASP A 106 9.87 15.55 -27.35
CA ASP A 106 10.28 16.41 -28.45
C ASP A 106 11.01 17.67 -28.02
N LEU A 107 11.41 17.76 -26.76
CA LEU A 107 12.14 18.92 -26.28
C LEU A 107 13.53 18.98 -26.92
N PRO A 108 14.02 20.17 -27.24
CA PRO A 108 15.39 20.30 -27.74
C PRO A 108 16.39 19.77 -26.73
N SER A 109 17.50 19.23 -27.22
CA SER A 109 18.50 18.61 -26.36
C SER A 109 19.12 19.58 -25.35
N TRP A 110 19.04 20.88 -25.59
CA TRP A 110 19.61 21.87 -24.71
C TRP A 110 18.64 22.27 -23.57
N VAL A 111 17.42 21.78 -23.60
CA VAL A 111 16.46 22.04 -22.53
C VAL A 111 16.72 21.07 -21.38
N THR A 112 16.89 21.60 -20.19
CA THR A 112 17.10 20.78 -19.00
C THR A 112 15.79 20.54 -18.29
N VAL A 113 15.53 19.31 -17.89
CA VAL A 113 14.32 18.96 -17.14
C VAL A 113 14.71 18.79 -15.67
N ASP A 114 14.00 19.47 -14.81
CA ASP A 114 14.23 19.38 -13.37
C ASP A 114 13.31 18.32 -12.77
N TYR A 115 13.79 17.10 -12.70
CA TYR A 115 13.01 15.96 -12.22
C TYR A 115 12.68 16.07 -10.74
N LYS A 116 13.55 16.70 -9.96
CA LYS A 116 13.26 16.90 -8.56
C LYS A 116 12.05 17.81 -8.35
N ASP A 117 11.99 18.89 -9.13
CA ASP A 117 10.86 19.80 -9.09
C ASP A 117 9.57 19.11 -9.53
N ILE A 118 9.66 18.28 -10.57
CA ILE A 118 8.50 17.53 -11.06
C ILE A 118 7.96 16.62 -9.96
N TRP A 119 8.86 15.92 -9.26
CA TRP A 119 8.42 15.08 -8.15
C TRP A 119 7.79 15.89 -7.03
N GLU A 120 8.50 16.92 -6.58
CA GLU A 120 8.07 17.67 -5.39
C GLU A 120 6.84 18.52 -5.60
N ASN A 121 6.65 19.06 -6.80
CA ASN A 121 5.60 20.03 -7.04
C ASN A 121 4.47 19.54 -7.95
N LYS A 122 4.65 18.40 -8.60
CA LYS A 122 3.61 17.87 -9.47
C LYS A 122 3.21 16.46 -9.10
N LEU A 123 4.15 15.53 -9.16
CA LEU A 123 3.81 14.13 -8.95
C LEU A 123 3.42 13.81 -7.52
N SER A 124 4.00 14.51 -6.55
CA SER A 124 3.66 14.26 -5.14
C SER A 124 2.22 14.60 -4.80
N ASN A 125 1.50 15.27 -5.68
CA ASN A 125 0.06 15.50 -5.50
C ASN A 125 -0.74 14.24 -5.78
N ASP A 126 -0.23 13.36 -6.63
CA ASP A 126 -0.95 12.17 -7.08
C ASP A 126 -0.30 10.87 -6.64
N TYR A 127 0.93 10.91 -6.18
CA TYR A 127 1.69 9.73 -5.78
C TYR A 127 2.31 9.96 -4.41
N PHE A 128 2.62 8.87 -3.71
CA PHE A 128 3.33 8.97 -2.45
C PHE A 128 4.35 7.86 -2.37
N GLU A 129 5.29 8.05 -1.46
CA GLU A 129 6.40 7.12 -1.28
C GLU A 129 6.29 6.43 0.06
N ILE A 130 6.52 5.15 0.09
CA ILE A 130 6.63 4.40 1.34
C ILE A 130 8.06 3.90 1.44
N ASP A 131 8.72 4.26 2.54
CA ASP A 131 10.07 3.81 2.83
C ASP A 131 10.03 2.63 3.78
N CYS A 132 10.99 1.75 3.63
CA CYS A 132 11.14 0.61 4.51
C CYS A 132 12.52 0.65 5.13
N ASP A 133 12.65 0.14 6.34
CA ASP A 133 13.93 0.08 7.03
C ASP A 133 14.68 -1.22 6.74
N GLY A 134 14.33 -1.90 5.67
CA GLY A 134 14.91 -3.17 5.32
C GLY A 134 16.34 -3.07 4.84
N TYR A 135 16.80 -4.11 4.17
CA TYR A 135 18.18 -4.20 3.79
C TYR A 135 18.53 -3.52 2.51
N GLU A 136 18.05 -4.03 1.41
CA GLU A 136 18.47 -3.54 0.11
C GLU A 136 17.58 -2.45 -0.42
N TYR A 137 16.29 -2.54 -0.15
CA TYR A 137 15.33 -1.61 -0.71
C TYR A 137 14.62 -0.89 0.42
N THR A 138 15.28 0.11 0.97
CA THR A 138 14.80 0.80 2.16
C THR A 138 13.85 1.95 1.86
N TYR A 139 13.76 2.38 0.61
CA TYR A 139 12.93 3.53 0.28
C TYR A 139 12.52 3.48 -1.19
N GLY A 140 11.67 4.40 -1.57
CA GLY A 140 11.33 4.59 -2.96
C GLY A 140 10.25 3.68 -3.50
N HIS A 141 9.41 3.12 -2.65
CA HIS A 141 8.25 2.39 -3.12
C HIS A 141 7.14 3.39 -3.41
N ILE A 142 6.80 3.54 -4.67
CA ILE A 142 5.87 4.58 -5.11
C ILE A 142 4.49 4.00 -5.35
N PHE A 143 3.49 4.70 -4.83
CA PHE A 143 2.08 4.31 -4.96
C PHE A 143 1.27 5.49 -5.47
N LYS A 144 0.21 5.22 -6.22
CA LYS A 144 -0.79 6.22 -6.54
C LYS A 144 -1.59 6.54 -5.30
N LYS A 145 -2.07 7.77 -5.18
CA LYS A 145 -3.02 8.11 -4.14
C LYS A 145 -4.41 7.62 -4.55
N LEU A 146 -5.28 7.45 -3.56
CA LEU A 146 -6.60 6.88 -3.81
C LEU A 146 -7.40 7.61 -4.86
N HIS A 147 -7.28 8.94 -4.95
CA HIS A 147 -8.05 9.70 -5.91
C HIS A 147 -7.70 9.39 -7.36
N MET A 148 -6.64 8.62 -7.58
CA MET A 148 -6.21 8.28 -8.94
C MET A 148 -6.84 7.00 -9.49
N ILE A 149 -7.61 6.30 -8.69
CA ILE A 149 -8.26 5.09 -9.17
C ILE A 149 -9.76 5.25 -9.36
#